data_8a5e605ac145e26b6cce07ed5b2ff930
#
_entry.id   8a5e605ac145e26b6cce07ed5b2ff930
#
_cell.length_a   1.000
_cell.length_b   1.000
_cell.length_c   1.000
_cell.angle_alpha   90.00
_cell.angle_beta   90.00
_cell.angle_gamma   90.00
#
_symmetry.space_group_name_H-M   'P 1'
#
loop_
_entity.id
_entity.type
_entity.pdbx_description
1 polymer ?
#
loop_
_entity_poly.entity_id
_entity_poly.type
_entity_poly.pdbx_seq_one_letter_code
_entity_poly.pdbx_strand_id
1 'polypeptide(L)'
;MVSLLAIDTRIKFLLFLLINFMVFGLKDFVLGSVCFSFICILSCLMGQKKIVLKYIVFYVVIAAIQQLCIYLPQAIETILSIFTLFIRVMIPVVLFASTFIATTKVSELIAAMYSLKIPRSITITFAMVLRFFPTFSEEIHNIYDAMKLRGIALSWKNVFTRPMLILEAIAIPIVMRSASIAEELSASAVTRGIDNPAQRTSFIQLKVHAKDWMVLCFFLVAFVVLFFCKYQIYGRI
;
A
#
# COMPACT_ATOMS: atom_id res chain seq x y z
N MET A 1 -2.72 -11.66 17.37
CA MET A 1 -3.96 -10.86 17.51
C MET A 1 -5.00 -11.48 16.59
N VAL A 2 -6.12 -11.91 17.15
CA VAL A 2 -7.19 -12.57 16.39
C VAL A 2 -7.91 -11.49 15.60
N SER A 3 -7.80 -11.52 14.26
CA SER A 3 -8.62 -10.71 13.39
C SER A 3 -10.05 -11.23 13.48
N LEU A 4 -10.99 -10.41 13.91
CA LEU A 4 -12.42 -10.72 13.96
C LEU A 4 -13.00 -11.01 12.57
N LEU A 5 -12.39 -10.43 11.53
CA LEU A 5 -12.74 -10.62 10.12
C LEU A 5 -11.46 -10.93 9.31
N ALA A 6 -11.27 -12.20 8.96
CA ALA A 6 -10.28 -12.59 7.97
C ALA A 6 -10.92 -12.44 6.58
N ILE A 7 -10.85 -11.23 6.01
CA ILE A 7 -11.37 -10.93 4.67
C ILE A 7 -10.41 -11.46 3.60
N ASP A 8 -10.93 -12.04 2.53
CA ASP A 8 -10.13 -12.53 1.39
C ASP A 8 -9.35 -11.37 0.73
N THR A 9 -8.09 -11.61 0.36
CA THR A 9 -7.18 -10.62 -0.22
C THR A 9 -7.73 -9.98 -1.50
N ARG A 10 -8.49 -10.70 -2.29
CA ARG A 10 -9.17 -10.18 -3.51
C ARG A 10 -10.15 -9.08 -3.17
N ILE A 11 -10.97 -9.31 -2.15
CA ILE A 11 -12.01 -8.37 -1.72
C ILE A 11 -11.40 -7.17 -1.02
N LYS A 12 -10.31 -7.37 -0.26
CA LYS A 12 -9.52 -6.26 0.28
C LYS A 12 -8.99 -5.34 -0.81
N PHE A 13 -8.52 -5.91 -1.93
CA PHE A 13 -8.02 -5.11 -3.06
C PHE A 13 -9.13 -4.31 -3.74
N LEU A 14 -10.30 -4.94 -3.97
CA LEU A 14 -11.47 -4.25 -4.50
C LEU A 14 -11.97 -3.15 -3.55
N LEU A 15 -11.99 -3.42 -2.25
CA LEU A 15 -12.33 -2.42 -1.22
C LEU A 15 -11.33 -1.25 -1.23
N PHE A 16 -10.04 -1.53 -1.41
CA PHE A 16 -9.03 -0.48 -1.52
C PHE A 16 -9.30 0.46 -2.71
N LEU A 17 -9.61 -0.10 -3.88
CA LEU A 17 -9.98 0.70 -5.05
C LEU A 17 -11.27 1.51 -4.79
N LEU A 18 -12.29 0.88 -4.24
CA LEU A 18 -13.56 1.52 -3.94
C LEU A 18 -13.40 2.67 -2.93
N ILE A 19 -12.61 2.46 -1.86
CA ILE A 19 -12.29 3.49 -0.86
C ILE A 19 -11.55 4.66 -1.49
N ASN A 20 -10.60 4.41 -2.42
CA ASN A 20 -9.95 5.50 -3.14
C ASN A 20 -10.97 6.35 -3.92
N PHE A 21 -11.85 5.73 -4.71
CA PHE A 21 -12.89 6.46 -5.43
C PHE A 21 -13.82 7.22 -4.50
N MET A 22 -14.20 6.60 -3.38
CA MET A 22 -15.05 7.20 -2.36
C MET A 22 -14.43 8.44 -1.74
N VAL A 23 -13.18 8.38 -1.33
CA VAL A 23 -12.46 9.48 -0.66
C VAL A 23 -12.22 10.64 -1.63
N PHE A 24 -11.79 10.37 -2.86
CA PHE A 24 -11.57 11.42 -3.86
C PHE A 24 -12.87 12.04 -4.37
N GLY A 25 -13.97 11.28 -4.37
CA GLY A 25 -15.31 11.76 -4.71
C GLY A 25 -15.93 12.67 -3.65
N LEU A 26 -15.63 12.45 -2.37
CA LEU A 26 -16.27 13.10 -1.21
C LEU A 26 -15.28 14.04 -0.51
N LYS A 27 -14.97 15.18 -1.12
CA LYS A 27 -14.03 16.19 -0.58
C LYS A 27 -14.62 17.06 0.54
N ASP A 28 -15.95 17.03 0.72
CA ASP A 28 -16.66 17.81 1.73
C ASP A 28 -16.25 17.43 3.15
N PHE A 29 -16.27 18.42 4.06
CA PHE A 29 -15.83 18.20 5.43
C PHE A 29 -16.66 17.12 6.14
N VAL A 30 -17.98 17.24 6.09
CA VAL A 30 -18.92 16.35 6.79
C VAL A 30 -18.90 14.95 6.16
N LEU A 31 -19.09 14.87 4.83
CA LEU A 31 -19.15 13.59 4.11
C LEU A 31 -17.82 12.85 4.17
N GLY A 32 -16.68 13.58 4.07
CA GLY A 32 -15.37 13.01 4.23
C GLY A 32 -15.11 12.45 5.64
N SER A 33 -15.62 13.11 6.69
CA SER A 33 -15.49 12.63 8.09
C SER A 33 -16.34 11.38 8.34
N VAL A 34 -17.54 11.30 7.76
CA VAL A 34 -18.38 10.09 7.81
C VAL A 34 -17.68 8.93 7.09
N CYS A 35 -17.14 9.18 5.89
CA CYS A 35 -16.38 8.19 5.15
C CYS A 35 -15.17 7.67 5.95
N PHE A 36 -14.41 8.57 6.58
CA PHE A 36 -13.30 8.21 7.46
C PHE A 36 -13.74 7.31 8.63
N SER A 37 -14.88 7.61 9.27
CA SER A 37 -15.43 6.80 10.36
C SER A 37 -15.75 5.37 9.90
N PHE A 38 -16.35 5.19 8.72
CA PHE A 38 -16.60 3.85 8.16
C PHE A 38 -15.31 3.06 7.93
N ILE A 39 -14.27 3.72 7.39
CA ILE A 39 -12.96 3.09 7.16
C ILE A 39 -12.29 2.72 8.49
N CYS A 40 -12.41 3.57 9.53
CA CYS A 40 -11.90 3.27 10.88
C CYS A 40 -12.58 2.03 11.48
N ILE A 41 -13.90 1.92 11.35
CA ILE A 41 -14.66 0.77 11.84
C ILE A 41 -14.18 -0.51 11.13
N LEU A 42 -14.06 -0.49 9.81
CA LEU A 42 -13.56 -1.62 9.03
C LEU A 42 -12.16 -2.04 9.46
N SER A 43 -11.23 -1.08 9.57
CA SER A 43 -9.85 -1.33 9.98
C SER A 43 -9.75 -1.87 11.41
N CYS A 44 -10.64 -1.43 12.29
CA CYS A 44 -10.77 -1.95 13.66
C CYS A 44 -11.25 -3.41 13.68
N LEU A 45 -12.23 -3.76 12.85
CA LEU A 45 -12.74 -5.13 12.69
C LEU A 45 -11.66 -6.08 12.11
N MET A 46 -10.76 -5.55 11.29
CA MET A 46 -9.58 -6.27 10.80
C MET A 46 -8.48 -6.45 11.88
N GLY A 47 -8.68 -5.96 13.10
CA GLY A 47 -7.82 -6.20 14.26
C GLY A 47 -6.65 -5.20 14.43
N GLN A 48 -6.57 -4.14 13.63
CA GLN A 48 -5.46 -3.18 13.63
C GLN A 48 -5.72 -1.94 14.51
N LYS A 49 -6.20 -2.16 15.75
CA LYS A 49 -6.59 -1.07 16.68
C LYS A 49 -5.51 -0.01 16.92
N LYS A 50 -4.24 -0.42 17.03
CA LYS A 50 -3.12 0.52 17.28
C LYS A 50 -2.88 1.47 16.10
N ILE A 51 -2.98 0.94 14.87
CA ILE A 51 -2.84 1.72 13.64
C ILE A 51 -3.99 2.70 13.55
N VAL A 52 -5.22 2.21 13.72
CA VAL A 52 -6.45 3.03 13.66
C VAL A 52 -6.39 4.18 14.66
N LEU A 53 -6.02 3.92 15.93
CA LEU A 53 -5.94 4.96 16.95
C LEU A 53 -4.96 6.08 16.57
N LYS A 54 -3.78 5.73 16.03
CA LYS A 54 -2.79 6.71 15.56
C LYS A 54 -3.36 7.61 14.46
N TYR A 55 -4.06 7.03 13.48
CA TYR A 55 -4.64 7.80 12.37
C TYR A 55 -5.87 8.61 12.78
N ILE A 56 -6.67 8.16 13.77
CA ILE A 56 -7.77 8.94 14.35
C ILE A 56 -7.21 10.22 14.99
N VAL A 57 -6.18 10.09 15.83
CA VAL A 57 -5.56 11.26 16.46
C VAL A 57 -5.03 12.24 15.42
N PHE A 58 -4.33 11.72 14.40
CA PHE A 58 -3.79 12.54 13.32
C PHE A 58 -4.90 13.23 12.50
N TYR A 59 -5.98 12.53 12.20
CA TYR A 59 -7.14 13.08 11.49
C TYR A 59 -7.82 14.21 12.28
N VAL A 60 -8.04 14.01 13.60
CA VAL A 60 -8.64 15.01 14.47
C VAL A 60 -7.78 16.26 14.55
N VAL A 61 -6.45 16.12 14.66
CA VAL A 61 -5.53 17.26 14.67
C VAL A 61 -5.62 18.06 13.36
N ILE A 62 -5.59 17.39 12.22
CA ILE A 62 -5.68 18.07 10.92
C ILE A 62 -7.07 18.70 10.71
N ALA A 63 -8.14 18.04 11.15
CA ALA A 63 -9.49 18.60 11.11
C ALA A 63 -9.63 19.85 12.01
N ALA A 64 -9.02 19.85 13.19
CA ALA A 64 -8.99 21.00 14.08
C ALA A 64 -8.19 22.17 13.46
N ILE A 65 -7.02 21.89 12.86
CA ILE A 65 -6.24 22.90 12.14
C ILE A 65 -7.06 23.49 10.99
N GLN A 66 -7.76 22.68 10.23
CA GLN A 66 -8.60 23.13 9.11
C GLN A 66 -9.71 24.07 9.57
N GLN A 67 -10.34 23.80 10.73
CA GLN A 67 -11.35 24.70 11.30
C GLN A 67 -10.73 26.00 11.86
N LEU A 68 -9.52 25.91 12.39
CA LEU A 68 -8.82 27.10 12.89
C LEU A 68 -8.36 28.02 11.76
N CYS A 69 -8.08 27.48 10.57
CA CYS A 69 -7.70 28.27 9.39
C CYS A 69 -8.75 29.28 8.96
N ILE A 70 -10.03 29.06 9.27
CA ILE A 70 -11.15 29.97 8.93
C ILE A 70 -10.98 31.34 9.62
N TYR A 71 -10.27 31.40 10.75
CA TYR A 71 -10.05 32.64 11.50
C TYR A 71 -8.80 33.42 11.04
N LEU A 72 -8.04 32.93 10.06
CA LEU A 72 -6.84 33.60 9.57
C LEU A 72 -7.12 34.58 8.42
N PRO A 73 -6.20 35.54 8.14
CA PRO A 73 -6.30 36.43 6.99
C PRO A 73 -6.38 35.66 5.67
N GLN A 74 -7.22 36.12 4.73
CA GLN A 74 -7.56 35.44 3.46
C GLN A 74 -6.37 34.86 2.68
N ALA A 75 -5.24 35.58 2.62
CA ALA A 75 -4.06 35.15 1.88
C ALA A 75 -3.41 33.88 2.46
N ILE A 76 -3.36 33.77 3.80
CA ILE A 76 -2.77 32.63 4.51
C ILE A 76 -3.80 31.49 4.60
N GLU A 77 -5.07 31.82 4.81
CA GLU A 77 -6.17 30.86 4.86
C GLU A 77 -6.23 30.00 3.59
N THR A 78 -6.17 30.63 2.41
CA THR A 78 -6.29 29.92 1.12
C THR A 78 -5.16 28.88 0.96
N ILE A 79 -3.93 29.24 1.26
CA ILE A 79 -2.79 28.33 1.12
C ILE A 79 -2.88 27.18 2.13
N LEU A 80 -3.14 27.51 3.40
CA LEU A 80 -3.21 26.52 4.47
C LEU A 80 -4.39 25.57 4.30
N SER A 81 -5.56 26.07 3.89
CA SER A 81 -6.76 25.25 3.67
C SER A 81 -6.58 24.24 2.54
N ILE A 82 -5.89 24.58 1.45
CA ILE A 82 -5.56 23.65 0.37
C ILE A 82 -4.67 22.52 0.88
N PHE A 83 -3.61 22.85 1.63
CA PHE A 83 -2.70 21.83 2.20
C PHE A 83 -3.40 20.93 3.22
N THR A 84 -4.16 21.50 4.14
CA THR A 84 -4.89 20.71 5.15
C THR A 84 -5.98 19.84 4.53
N LEU A 85 -6.67 20.32 3.50
CA LEU A 85 -7.64 19.53 2.75
C LEU A 85 -6.96 18.36 2.06
N PHE A 86 -5.82 18.58 1.39
CA PHE A 86 -5.09 17.52 0.71
C PHE A 86 -4.62 16.44 1.70
N ILE A 87 -4.02 16.84 2.83
CA ILE A 87 -3.58 15.90 3.87
C ILE A 87 -4.78 15.13 4.43
N ARG A 88 -5.89 15.80 4.75
CA ARG A 88 -7.09 15.19 5.28
C ARG A 88 -7.68 14.13 4.36
N VAL A 89 -7.71 14.39 3.04
CA VAL A 89 -8.18 13.44 2.03
C VAL A 89 -7.24 12.24 1.90
N MET A 90 -5.93 12.42 2.12
CA MET A 90 -4.96 11.34 2.06
C MET A 90 -5.00 10.38 3.26
N ILE A 91 -5.36 10.87 4.46
CA ILE A 91 -5.33 10.08 5.70
C ILE A 91 -6.16 8.77 5.60
N PRO A 92 -7.44 8.77 5.16
CA PRO A 92 -8.24 7.55 5.04
C PRO A 92 -7.65 6.52 4.09
N VAL A 93 -7.06 6.98 2.98
CA VAL A 93 -6.39 6.13 1.98
C VAL A 93 -5.17 5.45 2.58
N VAL A 94 -4.32 6.22 3.27
CA VAL A 94 -3.10 5.72 3.91
C VAL A 94 -3.45 4.81 5.11
N LEU A 95 -4.51 5.12 5.86
CA LEU A 95 -5.03 4.24 6.92
C LEU A 95 -5.39 2.86 6.36
N PHE A 96 -6.18 2.83 5.29
CA PHE A 96 -6.59 1.55 4.72
C PHE A 96 -5.43 0.82 4.05
N ALA A 97 -4.53 1.54 3.35
CA ALA A 97 -3.32 0.96 2.78
C ALA A 97 -2.42 0.31 3.85
N SER A 98 -2.20 1.00 4.98
CA SER A 98 -1.42 0.46 6.10
C SER A 98 -2.09 -0.75 6.75
N THR A 99 -3.42 -0.75 6.85
CA THR A 99 -4.20 -1.90 7.35
C THR A 99 -4.11 -3.07 6.36
N PHE A 100 -4.22 -2.82 5.07
CA PHE A 100 -4.08 -3.82 4.01
C PHE A 100 -2.72 -4.51 4.06
N ILE A 101 -1.62 -3.73 4.12
CA ILE A 101 -0.26 -4.26 4.22
C ILE A 101 -0.06 -5.07 5.51
N ALA A 102 -0.55 -4.58 6.64
CA ALA A 102 -0.41 -5.25 7.92
C ALA A 102 -1.22 -6.55 8.05
N THR A 103 -2.30 -6.71 7.27
CA THR A 103 -3.21 -7.88 7.35
C THR A 103 -3.10 -8.85 6.18
N THR A 104 -2.28 -8.54 5.17
CA THR A 104 -2.15 -9.37 3.96
C THR A 104 -0.76 -9.96 3.86
N LYS A 105 -0.66 -11.28 3.78
CA LYS A 105 0.62 -11.95 3.55
C LYS A 105 0.96 -11.91 2.05
N VAL A 106 2.25 -11.81 1.76
CA VAL A 106 2.77 -11.81 0.37
C VAL A 106 2.30 -13.04 -0.41
N SER A 107 2.27 -14.20 0.23
CA SER A 107 1.79 -15.45 -0.37
C SER A 107 0.30 -15.43 -0.76
N GLU A 108 -0.53 -14.74 0.04
CA GLU A 108 -1.96 -14.56 -0.27
C GLU A 108 -2.14 -13.56 -1.43
N LEU A 109 -1.28 -12.54 -1.52
CA LEU A 109 -1.29 -11.59 -2.63
C LEU A 109 -0.99 -12.30 -3.97
N ILE A 110 0.04 -13.17 -3.99
CA ILE A 110 0.39 -13.97 -5.17
C ILE A 110 -0.77 -14.90 -5.57
N ALA A 111 -1.39 -15.56 -4.58
CA ALA A 111 -2.55 -16.43 -4.84
C ALA A 111 -3.76 -15.64 -5.37
N ALA A 112 -3.96 -14.41 -4.90
CA ALA A 112 -4.99 -13.50 -5.40
C ALA A 112 -4.72 -13.10 -6.86
N MET A 113 -3.49 -12.74 -7.22
CA MET A 113 -3.10 -12.43 -8.59
C MET A 113 -3.35 -13.59 -9.55
N TYR A 114 -2.98 -14.80 -9.12
CA TYR A 114 -3.23 -16.01 -9.92
C TYR A 114 -4.71 -16.23 -10.20
N SER A 115 -5.55 -15.96 -9.23
CA SER A 115 -7.00 -16.13 -9.31
C SER A 115 -7.72 -15.05 -10.13
N LEU A 116 -7.13 -13.87 -10.26
CA LEU A 116 -7.62 -12.79 -11.14
C LEU A 116 -7.30 -13.04 -12.61
N LYS A 117 -6.82 -14.24 -12.96
CA LYS A 117 -6.43 -14.66 -14.33
C LYS A 117 -5.36 -13.72 -14.94
N ILE A 118 -4.51 -13.13 -14.12
CA ILE A 118 -3.34 -12.38 -14.59
C ILE A 118 -2.43 -13.34 -15.35
N PRO A 119 -1.81 -12.92 -16.47
CA PRO A 119 -0.92 -13.78 -17.25
C PRO A 119 0.12 -14.48 -16.38
N ARG A 120 0.30 -15.78 -16.63
CA ARG A 120 1.16 -16.68 -15.84
C ARG A 120 2.58 -16.11 -15.69
N SER A 121 3.14 -15.55 -16.76
CA SER A 121 4.47 -14.96 -16.76
C SER A 121 4.61 -13.87 -15.71
N ILE A 122 3.66 -12.94 -15.66
CA ILE A 122 3.67 -11.81 -14.68
C ILE A 122 3.56 -12.34 -13.24
N THR A 123 2.66 -13.28 -12.99
CA THR A 123 2.47 -13.83 -11.64
C THR A 123 3.70 -14.58 -11.14
N ILE A 124 4.37 -15.35 -11.98
CA ILE A 124 5.61 -16.07 -11.64
C ILE A 124 6.74 -15.07 -11.37
N THR A 125 6.93 -14.09 -12.25
CA THR A 125 7.96 -13.06 -12.08
C THR A 125 7.74 -12.31 -10.77
N PHE A 126 6.51 -11.89 -10.48
CA PHE A 126 6.18 -11.17 -9.26
C PHE A 126 6.41 -12.03 -8.00
N ALA A 127 6.04 -13.31 -8.05
CA ALA A 127 6.30 -14.26 -6.97
C ALA A 127 7.80 -14.45 -6.70
N MET A 128 8.61 -14.49 -7.76
CA MET A 128 10.06 -14.55 -7.64
C MET A 128 10.63 -13.26 -7.03
N VAL A 129 10.26 -12.10 -7.54
CA VAL A 129 10.70 -10.80 -7.00
C VAL A 129 10.42 -10.70 -5.51
N LEU A 130 9.17 -10.98 -5.08
CA LEU A 130 8.78 -10.88 -3.68
C LEU A 130 9.51 -11.89 -2.76
N ARG A 131 9.87 -13.07 -3.29
CA ARG A 131 10.66 -14.06 -2.54
C ARG A 131 12.11 -13.62 -2.37
N PHE A 132 12.68 -13.01 -3.41
CA PHE A 132 14.10 -12.61 -3.40
C PHE A 132 14.36 -11.24 -2.81
N PHE A 133 13.31 -10.44 -2.64
CA PHE A 133 13.44 -9.11 -2.06
C PHE A 133 14.15 -9.09 -0.68
N PRO A 134 13.84 -9.99 0.27
CA PRO A 134 14.58 -10.08 1.53
C PRO A 134 16.07 -10.40 1.34
N THR A 135 16.37 -11.42 0.51
CA THR A 135 17.75 -11.82 0.22
C THR A 135 18.53 -10.69 -0.47
N PHE A 136 17.89 -9.98 -1.41
CA PHE A 136 18.51 -8.84 -2.07
C PHE A 136 18.79 -7.68 -1.09
N SER A 137 17.92 -7.46 -0.12
CA SER A 137 18.14 -6.48 0.95
C SER A 137 19.35 -6.83 1.82
N GLU A 138 19.56 -8.10 2.13
CA GLU A 138 20.76 -8.58 2.84
C GLU A 138 22.03 -8.39 2.02
N GLU A 139 21.99 -8.68 0.72
CA GLU A 139 23.12 -8.46 -0.18
C GLU A 139 23.52 -6.99 -0.29
N ILE A 140 22.54 -6.07 -0.35
CA ILE A 140 22.82 -4.63 -0.32
C ILE A 140 23.54 -4.25 0.98
N HIS A 141 23.14 -4.83 2.10
CA HIS A 141 23.75 -4.57 3.40
C HIS A 141 25.20 -5.07 3.45
N ASN A 142 25.46 -6.26 2.91
CA ASN A 142 26.80 -6.83 2.78
C ASN A 142 27.72 -5.98 1.90
N ILE A 143 27.19 -5.47 0.78
CA ILE A 143 27.93 -4.55 -0.10
C ILE A 143 28.27 -3.26 0.65
N TYR A 144 27.32 -2.72 1.41
CA TYR A 144 27.54 -1.52 2.22
C TYR A 144 28.64 -1.72 3.27
N ASP A 145 28.64 -2.85 3.97
CA ASP A 145 29.67 -3.16 4.96
C ASP A 145 31.04 -3.41 4.32
N ALA A 146 31.09 -4.08 3.17
CA ALA A 146 32.32 -4.23 2.41
C ALA A 146 32.91 -2.89 1.96
N MET A 147 32.08 -1.92 1.61
CA MET A 147 32.52 -0.56 1.27
C MET A 147 33.09 0.18 2.46
N LYS A 148 32.48 0.06 3.63
CA LYS A 148 33.03 0.63 4.88
C LYS A 148 34.44 0.09 5.17
N LEU A 149 34.64 -1.22 5.00
CA LEU A 149 35.95 -1.85 5.19
C LEU A 149 37.02 -1.35 4.19
N ARG A 150 36.59 -0.94 2.99
CA ARG A 150 37.46 -0.32 1.97
C ARG A 150 37.69 1.18 2.20
N GLY A 151 37.20 1.74 3.31
CA GLY A 151 37.35 3.16 3.63
C GLY A 151 36.40 4.09 2.85
N ILE A 152 35.46 3.53 2.08
CA ILE A 152 34.47 4.30 1.33
C ILE A 152 33.22 4.42 2.21
N ALA A 153 33.26 5.32 3.18
CA ALA A 153 32.10 5.58 4.02
C ALA A 153 31.03 6.36 3.25
N LEU A 154 29.78 5.87 3.26
CA LEU A 154 28.60 6.60 2.79
C LEU A 154 28.25 7.72 3.79
N SER A 155 29.13 8.73 3.88
CA SER A 155 28.83 9.97 4.59
C SER A 155 28.21 10.96 3.61
N TRP A 156 27.24 11.74 4.05
CA TRP A 156 26.64 12.83 3.27
C TRP A 156 27.72 13.70 2.61
N LYS A 157 28.83 13.92 3.31
CA LYS A 157 29.97 14.70 2.82
C LYS A 157 30.65 14.04 1.61
N ASN A 158 30.84 12.73 1.62
CA ASN A 158 31.47 11.96 0.53
C ASN A 158 30.52 11.82 -0.67
N VAL A 159 29.21 11.70 -0.44
CA VAL A 159 28.21 11.64 -1.51
C VAL A 159 28.22 12.91 -2.36
N PHE A 160 28.36 14.09 -1.71
CA PHE A 160 28.42 15.36 -2.44
C PHE A 160 29.80 15.68 -3.05
N THR A 161 30.87 15.22 -2.41
CA THR A 161 32.23 15.53 -2.91
C THR A 161 32.72 14.59 -4.01
N ARG A 162 32.28 13.31 -3.98
CA ARG A 162 32.73 12.29 -4.96
C ARG A 162 31.55 11.37 -5.37
N PRO A 163 30.50 11.91 -6.01
CA PRO A 163 29.30 11.15 -6.32
C PRO A 163 29.58 9.98 -7.27
N MET A 164 30.43 10.17 -8.27
CA MET A 164 30.76 9.15 -9.27
C MET A 164 31.46 7.93 -8.67
N LEU A 165 32.39 8.14 -7.76
CA LEU A 165 33.11 7.06 -7.08
C LEU A 165 32.19 6.22 -6.19
N ILE A 166 31.24 6.87 -5.52
CA ILE A 166 30.25 6.17 -4.69
C ILE A 166 29.25 5.41 -5.57
N LEU A 167 28.82 6.01 -6.67
CA LEU A 167 27.92 5.37 -7.61
C LEU A 167 28.55 4.13 -8.23
N GLU A 168 29.80 4.18 -8.67
CA GLU A 168 30.55 3.02 -9.15
C GLU A 168 30.71 1.95 -8.06
N ALA A 169 31.11 2.35 -6.86
CA ALA A 169 31.37 1.41 -5.76
C ALA A 169 30.11 0.68 -5.29
N ILE A 170 28.91 1.25 -5.48
CA ILE A 170 27.63 0.61 -5.15
C ILE A 170 27.01 -0.07 -6.38
N ALA A 171 26.91 0.62 -7.50
CA ALA A 171 26.18 0.14 -8.67
C ALA A 171 26.82 -1.10 -9.29
N ILE A 172 28.15 -1.13 -9.43
CA ILE A 172 28.85 -2.25 -10.06
C ILE A 172 28.62 -3.55 -9.28
N PRO A 173 28.88 -3.64 -7.95
CA PRO A 173 28.61 -4.86 -7.18
C PRO A 173 27.14 -5.27 -7.20
N ILE A 174 26.21 -4.32 -7.12
CA ILE A 174 24.76 -4.63 -7.14
C ILE A 174 24.38 -5.25 -8.49
N VAL A 175 24.81 -4.67 -9.61
CA VAL A 175 24.50 -5.19 -10.95
C VAL A 175 25.13 -6.57 -11.15
N MET A 176 26.40 -6.75 -10.78
CA MET A 176 27.07 -8.06 -10.88
C MET A 176 26.38 -9.12 -10.03
N ARG A 177 26.01 -8.79 -8.80
CA ARG A 177 25.31 -9.74 -7.92
C ARG A 177 23.90 -10.05 -8.42
N SER A 178 23.20 -9.03 -8.92
CA SER A 178 21.86 -9.22 -9.50
C SER A 178 21.88 -10.14 -10.73
N ALA A 179 22.91 -10.00 -11.59
CA ALA A 179 23.09 -10.88 -12.73
C ALA A 179 23.36 -12.33 -12.31
N SER A 180 24.26 -12.55 -11.34
CA SER A 180 24.54 -13.89 -10.79
C SER A 180 23.28 -14.54 -10.19
N ILE A 181 22.51 -13.78 -9.39
CA ILE A 181 21.24 -14.27 -8.82
C ILE A 181 20.24 -14.61 -9.92
N ALA A 182 20.13 -13.80 -10.97
CA ALA A 182 19.23 -14.05 -12.08
C ALA A 182 19.58 -15.35 -12.84
N GLU A 183 20.87 -15.63 -13.06
CA GLU A 183 21.35 -16.86 -13.67
C GLU A 183 21.04 -18.10 -12.80
N GLU A 184 21.35 -18.04 -11.50
CA GLU A 184 21.05 -19.13 -10.54
C GLU A 184 19.54 -19.42 -10.47
N LEU A 185 18.71 -18.36 -10.46
CA LEU A 185 17.27 -18.48 -10.44
C LEU A 185 16.72 -19.09 -11.73
N SER A 186 17.23 -18.64 -12.87
CA SER A 186 16.83 -19.15 -14.17
C SER A 186 17.16 -20.64 -14.28
N ALA A 187 18.39 -21.05 -13.95
CA ALA A 187 18.81 -22.44 -13.94
C ALA A 187 17.93 -23.29 -12.99
N SER A 188 17.72 -22.84 -11.77
CA SER A 188 16.84 -23.51 -10.80
C SER A 188 15.39 -23.60 -11.26
N ALA A 189 14.87 -22.58 -11.93
CA ALA A 189 13.50 -22.55 -12.43
C ALA A 189 13.30 -23.56 -13.57
N VAL A 190 14.25 -23.65 -14.50
CA VAL A 190 14.23 -24.60 -15.61
C VAL A 190 14.30 -26.04 -15.09
N THR A 191 15.20 -26.35 -14.17
CA THR A 191 15.30 -27.68 -13.55
C THR A 191 14.04 -28.10 -12.80
N ARG A 192 13.29 -27.14 -12.26
CA ARG A 192 11.99 -27.38 -11.62
C ARG A 192 10.81 -27.42 -12.61
N GLY A 193 11.07 -27.36 -13.90
CA GLY A 193 10.06 -27.46 -14.94
C GLY A 193 9.16 -26.24 -15.04
N ILE A 194 9.73 -25.03 -14.99
CA ILE A 194 8.94 -23.79 -15.12
C ILE A 194 8.26 -23.71 -16.48
N ASP A 195 8.83 -24.31 -17.51
CA ASP A 195 8.33 -24.31 -18.88
C ASP A 195 7.27 -25.41 -19.14
N ASN A 196 6.98 -26.26 -18.15
CA ASN A 196 5.98 -27.32 -18.30
C ASN A 196 4.59 -26.69 -18.59
N PRO A 197 3.91 -27.06 -19.70
CA PRO A 197 2.60 -26.53 -20.07
C PRO A 197 1.46 -27.00 -19.16
N ALA A 198 1.69 -28.00 -18.29
CA ALA A 198 0.68 -28.53 -17.37
C ALA A 198 0.05 -27.40 -16.50
N GLN A 199 -1.24 -27.54 -16.25
CA GLN A 199 -1.96 -26.61 -15.37
C GLN A 199 -1.40 -26.71 -13.95
N ARG A 200 -0.95 -25.60 -13.41
CA ARG A 200 -0.45 -25.50 -12.03
C ARG A 200 -1.59 -25.21 -11.07
N THR A 201 -1.56 -25.86 -9.94
CA THR A 201 -2.46 -25.61 -8.82
C THR A 201 -1.75 -24.72 -7.80
N SER A 202 -2.49 -23.79 -7.18
CA SER A 202 -1.96 -23.00 -6.06
C SER A 202 -2.04 -23.81 -4.76
N PHE A 203 -0.94 -23.85 -4.00
CA PHE A 203 -0.94 -24.45 -2.65
C PHE A 203 -1.89 -23.73 -1.71
N ILE A 204 -1.98 -22.40 -1.86
CA ILE A 204 -2.89 -21.58 -1.04
C ILE A 204 -4.19 -21.42 -1.82
N GLN A 205 -5.23 -22.10 -1.35
CA GLN A 205 -6.58 -21.95 -1.88
C GLN A 205 -7.29 -20.81 -1.16
N LEU A 206 -7.50 -19.71 -1.85
CA LEU A 206 -8.34 -18.61 -1.37
C LEU A 206 -9.81 -19.01 -1.49
N LYS A 207 -10.52 -19.04 -0.38
CA LYS A 207 -11.98 -19.31 -0.33
C LYS A 207 -12.69 -18.03 0.04
N VAL A 208 -13.39 -17.43 -0.91
CA VAL A 208 -14.26 -16.27 -0.65
C VAL A 208 -15.45 -16.72 0.21
N HIS A 209 -15.62 -16.11 1.35
CA HIS A 209 -16.75 -16.37 2.24
C HIS A 209 -17.88 -15.38 1.96
N ALA A 210 -19.13 -15.79 2.22
CA ALA A 210 -20.30 -14.93 2.08
C ALA A 210 -20.17 -13.62 2.89
N LYS A 211 -19.47 -13.65 4.02
CA LYS A 211 -19.16 -12.47 4.85
C LYS A 211 -18.36 -11.40 4.09
N ASP A 212 -17.47 -11.80 3.22
CA ASP A 212 -16.62 -10.88 2.46
C ASP A 212 -17.42 -10.11 1.42
N TRP A 213 -18.38 -10.80 0.76
CA TRP A 213 -19.34 -10.17 -0.15
C TRP A 213 -20.27 -9.20 0.58
N MET A 214 -20.72 -9.53 1.80
CA MET A 214 -21.55 -8.62 2.60
C MET A 214 -20.79 -7.32 2.92
N VAL A 215 -19.53 -7.40 3.29
CA VAL A 215 -18.70 -6.21 3.56
C VAL A 215 -18.55 -5.36 2.30
N LEU A 216 -18.28 -5.97 1.15
CA LEU A 216 -18.13 -5.25 -0.12
C LEU A 216 -19.45 -4.58 -0.53
N CYS A 217 -20.59 -5.29 -0.47
CA CYS A 217 -21.90 -4.73 -0.76
C CYS A 217 -22.25 -3.57 0.20
N PHE A 218 -21.94 -3.71 1.48
CA PHE A 218 -22.18 -2.64 2.46
C PHE A 218 -21.41 -1.36 2.11
N PHE A 219 -20.11 -1.48 1.76
CA PHE A 219 -19.31 -0.32 1.35
C PHE A 219 -19.78 0.27 0.02
N LEU A 220 -20.23 -0.56 -0.91
CA LEU A 220 -20.76 -0.11 -2.20
C LEU A 220 -22.07 0.67 -2.00
N VAL A 221 -22.98 0.17 -1.17
CA VAL A 221 -24.23 0.86 -0.80
C VAL A 221 -23.91 2.17 -0.07
N ALA A 222 -23.00 2.15 0.90
CA ALA A 222 -22.55 3.36 1.60
C ALA A 222 -21.98 4.40 0.63
N PHE A 223 -21.20 3.98 -0.37
CA PHE A 223 -20.67 4.86 -1.41
C PHE A 223 -21.81 5.52 -2.22
N VAL A 224 -22.74 4.72 -2.71
CA VAL A 224 -23.88 5.22 -3.50
C VAL A 224 -24.74 6.20 -2.68
N VAL A 225 -25.03 5.88 -1.42
CA VAL A 225 -25.82 6.75 -0.53
C VAL A 225 -25.09 8.07 -0.27
N LEU A 226 -23.80 8.04 0.07
CA LEU A 226 -23.02 9.25 0.32
C LEU A 226 -22.87 10.11 -0.94
N PHE A 227 -22.73 9.48 -2.10
CA PHE A 227 -22.67 10.20 -3.39
C PHE A 227 -24.01 10.84 -3.73
N PHE A 228 -25.13 10.15 -3.47
CA PHE A 228 -26.46 10.69 -3.67
C PHE A 228 -26.77 11.84 -2.68
N CYS A 229 -26.37 11.72 -1.42
CA CYS A 229 -26.45 12.81 -0.45
C CYS A 229 -25.65 14.05 -0.91
N LYS A 230 -24.46 13.86 -1.45
CA LYS A 230 -23.68 14.93 -2.04
C LYS A 230 -24.42 15.61 -3.19
N TYR A 231 -24.99 14.82 -4.09
CA TYR A 231 -25.74 15.36 -5.24
C TYR A 231 -26.98 16.17 -4.81
N GLN A 232 -27.69 15.70 -3.78
CA GLN A 232 -28.84 16.42 -3.21
C GLN A 232 -28.44 17.75 -2.53
N ILE A 233 -27.29 17.79 -1.88
CA ILE A 233 -26.79 19.00 -1.20
C ILE A 233 -26.29 20.03 -2.23
N TYR A 234 -25.56 19.57 -3.26
CA TYR A 234 -24.98 20.46 -4.28
C TYR A 234 -25.91 20.74 -5.46
N GLY A 235 -26.85 19.86 -5.78
CA GLY A 235 -27.82 20.04 -6.86
C GLY A 235 -29.00 20.97 -6.51
N ARG A 236 -29.04 21.49 -5.26
CA ARG A 236 -30.02 22.50 -4.80
C ARG A 236 -29.44 23.92 -4.73
N ILE A 237 -28.15 24.12 -5.03
CA ILE A 237 -27.50 25.42 -5.16
C ILE A 237 -27.27 25.73 -6.63
#